data_a53d4c36dee821fd976bd2a4abfe7013
#
_entry.id   a53d4c36dee821fd976bd2a4abfe7013
#
_cell.length_a   1.000
_cell.length_b   1.000
_cell.length_c   1.000
_cell.angle_alpha   90.00
_cell.angle_beta   90.00
_cell.angle_gamma   90.00
#
_symmetry.space_group_name_H-M   'P 1'
#
loop_
_entity.id
_entity.type
_entity.pdbx_description
1 polymer ?
#
loop_
_entity_poly.entity_id
_entity_poly.type
_entity_poly.pdbx_seq_one_letter_code
_entity_poly.pdbx_strand_id
1 'polypeptide(L)'
;MMIKRLLRPPYRFLRTVLKLNIIATLRVNFSLLSLREAIKFPVYVYGKTFIHSLKGKIVFNSPIHSGMLRLGFKYVDLHPLSFTSNVLWIDGTVKCCGVELFAGGVNLLVPREEAVIEMGENVQIGSGTRLCARKAIRIGAYTQITMNCTVMDTNLHYVKNIDTGVVHRSDGEIHIGEYCWINAGTVVTKGTVLPAHTIVARNSFVNKKDYSSEGEYRMLAGIPAKVHGGHVQRIFNWDMEHSYDKMFSDYKTEFVLESPGPVSEPHWSWNNMI
;
A
#
# COMPACT_ATOMS: atom_id res chain seq x y z
N MET A 1 6.10 -29.96 -22.73
CA MET A 1 5.38 -28.84 -22.08
C MET A 1 4.90 -29.15 -20.65
N MET A 2 4.64 -30.41 -20.28
CA MET A 2 4.16 -30.83 -18.93
C MET A 2 5.19 -30.68 -17.79
N ILE A 3 6.49 -30.94 -18.04
CA ILE A 3 7.54 -30.90 -17.00
C ILE A 3 7.76 -29.49 -16.44
N LYS A 4 7.55 -28.42 -17.24
CA LYS A 4 7.66 -27.04 -16.74
C LYS A 4 6.55 -26.63 -15.75
N ARG A 5 5.42 -27.34 -15.73
CA ARG A 5 4.31 -27.05 -14.82
C ARG A 5 4.52 -27.67 -13.43
N LEU A 6 5.19 -28.82 -13.35
CA LEU A 6 5.46 -29.53 -12.09
C LEU A 6 6.58 -28.87 -11.26
N LEU A 7 7.55 -28.19 -11.91
CA LEU A 7 8.70 -27.58 -11.22
C LEU A 7 8.46 -26.09 -10.82
N ARG A 8 7.34 -25.50 -11.21
CA ARG A 8 7.03 -24.09 -10.90
C ARG A 8 6.89 -23.78 -9.39
N PRO A 9 6.16 -24.59 -8.58
CA PRO A 9 6.02 -24.28 -7.14
C PRO A 9 7.35 -24.30 -6.38
N PRO A 10 8.21 -25.33 -6.47
CA PRO A 10 9.46 -25.37 -5.73
C PRO A 10 10.46 -24.29 -6.19
N TYR A 11 10.50 -23.97 -7.48
CA TYR A 11 11.35 -22.90 -8.00
C TYR A 11 10.93 -21.51 -7.51
N ARG A 12 9.63 -21.21 -7.47
CA ARG A 12 9.11 -19.95 -6.94
C ARG A 12 9.40 -19.82 -5.45
N PHE A 13 9.17 -20.87 -4.67
CA PHE A 13 9.48 -20.93 -3.24
C PHE A 13 10.97 -20.69 -3.01
N LEU A 14 11.85 -21.42 -3.68
CA LEU A 14 13.30 -21.27 -3.56
C LEU A 14 13.76 -19.85 -3.91
N ARG A 15 13.25 -19.26 -5.00
CA ARG A 15 13.54 -17.89 -5.41
C ARG A 15 13.08 -16.86 -4.38
N THR A 16 12.00 -17.12 -3.68
CA THR A 16 11.47 -16.24 -2.62
C THR A 16 12.36 -16.31 -1.39
N VAL A 17 12.71 -17.52 -0.95
CA VAL A 17 13.60 -17.75 0.20
C VAL A 17 14.99 -17.17 -0.03
N LEU A 18 15.57 -17.33 -1.23
CA LEU A 18 16.89 -16.79 -1.57
C LEU A 18 16.96 -15.25 -1.57
N LYS A 19 15.83 -14.56 -1.62
CA LYS A 19 15.78 -13.09 -1.57
C LYS A 19 15.50 -12.54 -0.16
N LEU A 20 15.22 -13.40 0.79
CA LEU A 20 14.97 -13.01 2.17
C LEU A 20 16.25 -12.39 2.77
N ASN A 21 16.13 -11.17 3.26
CA ASN A 21 17.18 -10.52 4.02
C ASN A 21 17.07 -10.96 5.49
N ILE A 22 17.77 -12.06 5.82
CA ILE A 22 17.72 -12.69 7.15
C ILE A 22 18.08 -11.69 8.24
N ILE A 23 19.16 -10.93 8.07
CA ILE A 23 19.62 -9.96 9.08
C ILE A 23 18.57 -8.87 9.33
N ALA A 24 18.02 -8.29 8.25
CA ALA A 24 16.97 -7.27 8.40
C ALA A 24 15.69 -7.87 8.99
N THR A 25 15.32 -9.09 8.60
CA THR A 25 14.17 -9.82 9.16
C THR A 25 14.31 -10.02 10.66
N LEU A 26 15.47 -10.52 11.13
CA LEU A 26 15.75 -10.68 12.55
C LEU A 26 15.69 -9.34 13.28
N ARG A 27 16.40 -8.32 12.77
CA ARG A 27 16.42 -6.97 13.39
C ARG A 27 15.03 -6.38 13.53
N VAL A 28 14.20 -6.43 12.48
CA VAL A 28 12.84 -5.86 12.51
C VAL A 28 11.97 -6.58 13.53
N ASN A 29 11.93 -7.92 13.51
CA ASN A 29 11.09 -8.68 14.44
C ASN A 29 11.52 -8.48 15.90
N PHE A 30 12.80 -8.61 16.23
CA PHE A 30 13.26 -8.53 17.61
C PHE A 30 13.43 -7.11 18.14
N SER A 31 13.41 -6.08 17.29
CA SER A 31 13.41 -4.68 17.74
C SER A 31 12.02 -4.09 17.93
N LEU A 32 11.03 -4.52 17.12
CA LEU A 32 9.72 -3.86 17.04
C LEU A 32 8.56 -4.67 17.66
N LEU A 33 8.83 -5.90 18.10
CA LEU A 33 7.84 -6.83 18.64
C LEU A 33 8.28 -7.38 20.00
N SER A 34 7.31 -7.83 20.81
CA SER A 34 7.64 -8.62 22.00
C SER A 34 8.33 -9.93 21.60
N LEU A 35 9.15 -10.50 22.49
CA LEU A 35 9.85 -11.77 22.19
C LEU A 35 8.88 -12.89 21.78
N ARG A 36 7.73 -12.98 22.46
CA ARG A 36 6.68 -13.98 22.17
C ARG A 36 6.11 -13.84 20.75
N GLU A 37 6.04 -12.64 20.23
CA GLU A 37 5.57 -12.36 18.87
C GLU A 37 6.70 -12.52 17.86
N ALA A 38 7.88 -12.00 18.17
CA ALA A 38 9.05 -12.02 17.29
C ALA A 38 9.47 -13.43 16.86
N ILE A 39 9.39 -14.42 17.77
CA ILE A 39 9.71 -15.82 17.47
C ILE A 39 8.78 -16.48 16.45
N LYS A 40 7.60 -15.90 16.18
CA LYS A 40 6.69 -16.34 15.13
C LYS A 40 7.06 -15.77 13.76
N PHE A 41 8.03 -14.86 13.69
CA PHE A 41 8.47 -14.18 12.47
C PHE A 41 7.32 -13.60 11.63
N PRO A 42 6.45 -12.74 12.17
CA PRO A 42 5.36 -12.16 11.41
C PRO A 42 5.83 -11.18 10.33
N VAL A 43 7.04 -10.64 10.44
CA VAL A 43 7.60 -9.72 9.45
C VAL A 43 8.71 -10.38 8.66
N TYR A 44 8.59 -10.39 7.34
CA TYR A 44 9.65 -10.77 6.41
C TYR A 44 10.19 -9.56 5.66
N VAL A 45 11.50 -9.43 5.58
CA VAL A 45 12.17 -8.37 4.84
C VAL A 45 12.94 -8.96 3.68
N TYR A 46 12.72 -8.46 2.48
CA TYR A 46 13.34 -8.93 1.25
C TYR A 46 14.24 -7.87 0.63
N GLY A 47 15.31 -8.33 -0.01
CA GLY A 47 16.21 -7.49 -0.77
C GLY A 47 17.06 -6.53 0.10
N LYS A 48 17.68 -5.57 -0.58
CA LYS A 48 18.53 -4.57 0.08
C LYS A 48 17.66 -3.63 0.91
N THR A 49 18.00 -3.46 2.18
CA THR A 49 17.23 -2.66 3.13
C THR A 49 18.16 -1.80 3.97
N PHE A 50 17.91 -0.50 3.96
CA PHE A 50 18.54 0.46 4.85
C PHE A 50 17.63 0.70 6.06
N ILE A 51 18.14 0.38 7.26
CA ILE A 51 17.42 0.59 8.51
C ILE A 51 18.02 1.81 9.20
N HIS A 52 17.26 2.90 9.24
CA HIS A 52 17.66 4.14 9.91
C HIS A 52 17.48 4.02 11.42
N SER A 53 16.27 3.65 11.87
CA SER A 53 15.94 3.46 13.29
C SER A 53 14.78 2.48 13.45
N LEU A 54 14.75 1.74 14.56
CA LEU A 54 13.71 0.80 14.96
C LEU A 54 13.44 0.91 16.48
N LYS A 55 13.08 2.11 16.96
CA LYS A 55 12.76 2.37 18.38
C LYS A 55 11.27 2.26 18.69
N GLY A 56 10.43 2.18 17.66
CA GLY A 56 8.98 2.11 17.77
C GLY A 56 8.47 0.69 17.98
N LYS A 57 7.29 0.40 17.43
CA LYS A 57 6.66 -0.92 17.52
C LYS A 57 5.81 -1.24 16.29
N ILE A 58 5.61 -2.55 16.05
CA ILE A 58 4.58 -3.07 15.16
C ILE A 58 3.50 -3.73 16.02
N VAL A 59 2.24 -3.48 15.69
CA VAL A 59 1.08 -4.05 16.38
C VAL A 59 0.22 -4.78 15.36
N PHE A 60 -0.04 -6.07 15.60
CA PHE A 60 -0.96 -6.86 14.79
C PHE A 60 -2.31 -6.95 15.48
N ASN A 61 -3.38 -6.51 14.80
CA ASN A 61 -4.75 -6.55 15.30
C ASN A 61 -5.48 -7.86 14.97
N SER A 62 -4.75 -8.87 14.49
CA SER A 62 -5.24 -10.21 14.16
C SER A 62 -4.30 -11.28 14.73
N PRO A 63 -4.70 -12.55 14.79
CA PRO A 63 -3.85 -13.63 15.27
C PRO A 63 -2.53 -13.71 14.52
N ILE A 64 -1.42 -13.63 15.26
CA ILE A 64 -0.08 -13.55 14.66
C ILE A 64 0.36 -14.89 14.12
N HIS A 65 0.71 -14.91 12.84
CA HIS A 65 1.36 -16.00 12.13
C HIS A 65 2.56 -15.50 11.31
N SER A 66 3.34 -16.42 10.79
CA SER A 66 4.54 -16.10 10.02
C SER A 66 4.23 -15.37 8.71
N GLY A 67 4.98 -14.30 8.41
CA GLY A 67 4.93 -13.59 7.13
C GLY A 67 3.70 -12.71 6.90
N MET A 68 3.04 -12.23 7.96
CA MET A 68 1.90 -11.31 7.86
C MET A 68 2.24 -9.99 7.20
N LEU A 69 3.42 -9.44 7.48
CA LEU A 69 3.93 -8.21 6.87
C LEU A 69 5.16 -8.55 6.02
N ARG A 70 5.11 -8.24 4.73
CA ARG A 70 6.19 -8.55 3.79
C ARG A 70 6.76 -7.27 3.19
N LEU A 71 7.94 -6.88 3.60
CA LEU A 71 8.63 -5.68 3.17
C LEU A 71 9.64 -6.00 2.06
N GLY A 72 9.53 -5.34 0.92
CA GLY A 72 10.43 -5.54 -0.22
C GLY A 72 10.11 -6.78 -1.07
N PHE A 73 8.95 -7.39 -0.87
CA PHE A 73 8.52 -8.59 -1.59
C PHE A 73 8.13 -8.29 -3.03
N LYS A 74 8.73 -8.99 -3.99
CA LYS A 74 8.40 -8.86 -5.41
C LYS A 74 7.35 -9.90 -5.79
N TYR A 75 6.13 -9.46 -6.07
CA TYR A 75 5.01 -10.34 -6.44
C TYR A 75 4.61 -10.29 -7.92
N VAL A 76 4.98 -9.25 -8.66
CA VAL A 76 4.65 -9.10 -10.08
C VAL A 76 5.93 -8.96 -10.91
N ASP A 77 6.01 -9.67 -12.02
CA ASP A 77 7.17 -9.62 -12.93
C ASP A 77 7.25 -8.34 -13.78
N LEU A 78 6.13 -7.57 -13.84
CA LEU A 78 6.05 -6.29 -14.56
C LEU A 78 6.83 -5.14 -13.91
N HIS A 79 7.22 -5.29 -12.64
CA HIS A 79 8.04 -4.28 -11.99
C HIS A 79 9.49 -4.49 -12.37
N PRO A 80 10.16 -3.50 -12.98
CA PRO A 80 11.60 -3.56 -13.16
C PRO A 80 12.23 -3.83 -11.80
N LEU A 81 13.30 -4.60 -11.79
CA LEU A 81 14.09 -4.82 -10.58
C LEU A 81 14.41 -3.44 -10.03
N SER A 82 13.73 -3.05 -8.96
CA SER A 82 14.09 -1.83 -8.25
C SER A 82 15.45 -2.10 -7.65
N PHE A 83 16.49 -1.49 -8.21
CA PHE A 83 17.83 -1.47 -7.62
C PHE A 83 17.86 -0.60 -6.36
N THR A 84 16.75 0.08 -6.05
CA THR A 84 16.61 0.91 -4.86
C THR A 84 16.41 0.05 -3.62
N SER A 85 17.04 0.46 -2.54
CA SER A 85 16.87 -0.20 -1.24
C SER A 85 15.53 0.18 -0.62
N ASN A 86 14.95 -0.72 0.17
CA ASN A 86 13.93 -0.33 1.12
C ASN A 86 14.56 0.59 2.18
N VAL A 87 13.80 1.54 2.70
CA VAL A 87 14.21 2.39 3.82
C VAL A 87 13.20 2.24 4.95
N LEU A 88 13.69 1.85 6.13
CA LEU A 88 12.87 1.69 7.32
C LEU A 88 13.32 2.67 8.41
N TRP A 89 12.40 3.51 8.83
CA TRP A 89 12.54 4.36 10.01
C TRP A 89 11.25 4.24 10.83
N ILE A 90 11.27 3.44 11.89
CA ILE A 90 10.10 3.12 12.68
C ILE A 90 10.40 3.44 14.15
N ASP A 91 10.18 4.70 14.54
CA ASP A 91 10.26 5.17 15.92
C ASP A 91 8.86 5.33 16.54
N GLY A 92 7.81 5.40 15.71
CA GLY A 92 6.41 5.36 16.09
C GLY A 92 5.77 3.98 15.96
N THR A 93 4.48 3.95 15.67
CA THR A 93 3.70 2.70 15.61
C THR A 93 3.28 2.37 14.18
N VAL A 94 3.49 1.11 13.77
CA VAL A 94 2.90 0.53 12.57
C VAL A 94 1.86 -0.50 13.02
N LYS A 95 0.57 -0.29 12.66
CA LYS A 95 -0.52 -1.23 12.95
C LYS A 95 -0.92 -1.98 11.70
N CYS A 96 -1.08 -3.28 11.80
CA CYS A 96 -1.42 -4.18 10.70
C CYS A 96 -2.61 -5.08 11.08
N CYS A 97 -3.55 -5.29 10.16
CA CYS A 97 -4.73 -6.12 10.40
C CYS A 97 -4.71 -7.45 9.64
N GLY A 98 -3.75 -7.69 8.76
CA GLY A 98 -3.70 -8.88 7.92
C GLY A 98 -2.39 -8.97 7.13
N VAL A 99 -2.44 -9.58 5.94
CA VAL A 99 -1.27 -9.68 5.07
C VAL A 99 -1.13 -8.41 4.27
N GLU A 100 -0.13 -7.62 4.57
CA GLU A 100 0.24 -6.41 3.87
C GLU A 100 1.50 -6.68 3.04
N LEU A 101 1.48 -6.24 1.79
CA LEU A 101 2.58 -6.42 0.85
C LEU A 101 3.20 -5.07 0.49
N PHE A 102 4.50 -4.95 0.73
CA PHE A 102 5.29 -3.82 0.30
C PHE A 102 6.28 -4.29 -0.75
N ALA A 103 6.15 -3.80 -1.97
CA ALA A 103 7.09 -4.12 -3.04
C ALA A 103 8.47 -3.46 -2.82
N GLY A 104 9.49 -3.90 -3.57
CA GLY A 104 10.87 -3.43 -3.38
C GLY A 104 11.07 -1.93 -3.57
N GLY A 105 12.00 -1.35 -2.82
CA GLY A 105 12.31 0.08 -2.85
C GLY A 105 11.31 0.96 -2.09
N VAL A 106 10.50 0.38 -1.22
CA VAL A 106 9.53 1.12 -0.41
C VAL A 106 10.22 1.82 0.76
N ASN A 107 9.79 3.06 1.02
CA ASN A 107 10.21 3.83 2.18
C ASN A 107 9.06 3.86 3.20
N LEU A 108 9.25 3.21 4.35
CA LEU A 108 8.32 3.18 5.46
C LEU A 108 8.91 4.02 6.61
N LEU A 109 8.39 5.26 6.76
CA LEU A 109 8.97 6.27 7.61
C LEU A 109 7.94 6.73 8.66
N VAL A 110 8.21 6.39 9.93
CA VAL A 110 7.40 6.79 11.10
C VAL A 110 8.36 7.38 12.14
N PRO A 111 8.92 8.59 11.88
CA PRO A 111 10.06 9.12 12.63
C PRO A 111 9.73 9.75 13.99
N ARG A 112 8.47 9.71 14.43
CA ARG A 112 8.04 10.23 15.73
C ARG A 112 7.37 9.15 16.54
N GLU A 113 7.59 9.14 17.85
CA GLU A 113 7.04 8.16 18.77
C GLU A 113 5.50 8.14 18.76
N GLU A 114 4.88 9.31 18.70
CA GLU A 114 3.43 9.47 18.63
C GLU A 114 2.81 9.19 17.26
N ALA A 115 3.64 9.07 16.20
CA ALA A 115 3.15 8.88 14.84
C ALA A 115 2.67 7.45 14.58
N VAL A 116 1.66 7.33 13.72
CA VAL A 116 1.03 6.03 13.42
C VAL A 116 0.87 5.86 11.92
N ILE A 117 1.22 4.66 11.41
CA ILE A 117 0.69 4.13 10.15
C ILE A 117 -0.19 2.95 10.49
N GLU A 118 -1.46 3.01 10.10
CA GLU A 118 -2.43 1.97 10.33
C GLU A 118 -2.93 1.43 8.99
N MET A 119 -2.89 0.13 8.81
CA MET A 119 -3.27 -0.56 7.59
C MET A 119 -4.31 -1.63 7.89
N GLY A 120 -5.39 -1.60 7.14
CA GLY A 120 -6.39 -2.64 7.12
C GLY A 120 -5.88 -3.93 6.50
N GLU A 121 -6.75 -4.91 6.39
CA GLU A 121 -6.42 -6.21 5.81
C GLU A 121 -6.06 -6.10 4.32
N ASN A 122 -5.08 -6.89 3.87
CA ASN A 122 -4.67 -7.01 2.46
C ASN A 122 -4.28 -5.70 1.76
N VAL A 123 -3.76 -4.72 2.50
CA VAL A 123 -3.21 -3.50 1.90
C VAL A 123 -1.97 -3.82 1.08
N GLN A 124 -1.85 -3.18 -0.08
CA GLN A 124 -0.71 -3.37 -0.99
C GLN A 124 -0.03 -2.05 -1.29
N ILE A 125 1.29 -2.05 -1.14
CA ILE A 125 2.12 -0.88 -1.44
C ILE A 125 3.13 -1.25 -2.52
N GLY A 126 3.05 -0.56 -3.65
CA GLY A 126 3.89 -0.81 -4.83
C GLY A 126 5.32 -0.30 -4.71
N SER A 127 6.16 -0.78 -5.62
CA SER A 127 7.60 -0.46 -5.66
C SER A 127 7.88 1.04 -5.71
N GLY A 128 8.91 1.49 -5.00
CA GLY A 128 9.35 2.88 -4.99
C GLY A 128 8.43 3.84 -4.23
N THR A 129 7.36 3.33 -3.62
CA THR A 129 6.40 4.17 -2.88
C THR A 129 6.97 4.59 -1.53
N ARG A 130 6.67 5.83 -1.15
CA ARG A 130 7.02 6.42 0.13
C ARG A 130 5.79 6.63 0.99
N LEU A 131 5.77 6.02 2.17
CA LEU A 131 4.85 6.34 3.25
C LEU A 131 5.62 7.07 4.35
N CYS A 132 5.21 8.30 4.68
CA CYS A 132 5.87 9.08 5.74
C CYS A 132 4.82 9.69 6.68
N ALA A 133 4.73 9.16 7.89
CA ALA A 133 3.83 9.63 8.92
C ALA A 133 4.59 10.34 10.04
N ARG A 134 4.25 11.61 10.26
CA ARG A 134 4.66 12.37 11.45
C ARG A 134 3.51 12.57 12.44
N LYS A 135 2.29 12.28 12.02
CA LYS A 135 1.06 12.26 12.81
C LYS A 135 0.30 10.95 12.62
N ALA A 136 -0.43 10.82 11.51
CA ALA A 136 -1.14 9.56 11.21
C ALA A 136 -1.46 9.39 9.73
N ILE A 137 -1.23 8.17 9.22
CA ILE A 137 -1.73 7.70 7.93
C ILE A 137 -2.55 6.45 8.20
N ARG A 138 -3.84 6.46 7.81
CA ARG A 138 -4.75 5.32 7.91
C ARG A 138 -5.15 4.87 6.53
N ILE A 139 -4.99 3.59 6.23
CA ILE A 139 -5.27 2.97 4.94
C ILE A 139 -6.24 1.83 5.19
N GLY A 140 -7.42 1.92 4.58
CA GLY A 140 -8.47 0.92 4.69
C GLY A 140 -8.11 -0.40 4.01
N ALA A 141 -8.84 -1.46 4.36
CA ALA A 141 -8.63 -2.81 3.87
C ALA A 141 -8.70 -2.90 2.33
N TYR A 142 -7.99 -3.84 1.74
CA TYR A 142 -7.96 -4.13 0.30
C TYR A 142 -7.53 -2.95 -0.59
N THR A 143 -6.99 -1.89 0.00
CA THR A 143 -6.51 -0.73 -0.75
C THR A 143 -5.16 -1.02 -1.39
N GLN A 144 -5.03 -0.61 -2.65
CA GLN A 144 -3.79 -0.71 -3.42
C GLN A 144 -3.20 0.67 -3.71
N ILE A 145 -2.01 0.92 -3.20
CA ILE A 145 -1.18 2.06 -3.57
C ILE A 145 -0.09 1.53 -4.49
N THR A 146 -0.14 1.89 -5.77
CA THR A 146 0.74 1.30 -6.77
C THR A 146 2.14 1.92 -6.74
N MET A 147 2.93 1.76 -7.81
CA MET A 147 4.35 2.14 -7.80
C MET A 147 4.60 3.64 -7.77
N ASN A 148 5.74 4.04 -7.19
CA ASN A 148 6.27 5.41 -7.18
C ASN A 148 5.30 6.46 -6.61
N CYS A 149 4.38 6.05 -5.74
CA CYS A 149 3.50 6.98 -5.05
C CYS A 149 4.21 7.63 -3.85
N THR A 150 3.71 8.78 -3.43
CA THR A 150 4.14 9.45 -2.20
C THR A 150 2.91 9.76 -1.35
N VAL A 151 2.84 9.20 -0.14
CA VAL A 151 1.80 9.48 0.84
C VAL A 151 2.48 10.07 2.07
N MET A 152 2.31 11.36 2.29
CA MET A 152 2.99 12.08 3.36
C MET A 152 2.02 13.00 4.09
N ASP A 153 1.89 12.78 5.38
CA ASP A 153 1.03 13.57 6.27
C ASP A 153 1.69 14.87 6.74
N THR A 154 2.81 15.22 6.18
CA THR A 154 3.63 16.36 6.59
C THR A 154 4.32 17.06 5.42
N ASN A 155 4.50 18.37 5.54
CA ASN A 155 5.37 19.16 4.68
C ASN A 155 6.83 19.24 5.21
N LEU A 156 7.11 18.60 6.35
CA LEU A 156 8.38 18.61 7.09
C LEU A 156 8.74 20.01 7.67
N HIS A 157 8.41 21.07 6.99
CA HIS A 157 8.76 22.45 7.32
C HIS A 157 7.51 23.30 7.57
N TYR A 158 7.68 24.39 8.33
CA TYR A 158 6.64 25.38 8.57
C TYR A 158 6.70 26.49 7.51
N VAL A 159 5.53 27.05 7.20
CA VAL A 159 5.39 28.20 6.31
C VAL A 159 4.66 29.30 7.08
N LYS A 160 5.21 30.51 7.06
CA LYS A 160 4.60 31.71 7.63
C LYS A 160 3.97 32.52 6.51
N ASN A 161 2.72 32.92 6.70
CA ASN A 161 2.13 33.97 5.88
C ASN A 161 2.75 35.31 6.28
N ILE A 162 3.36 36.01 5.34
CA ILE A 162 4.10 37.26 5.63
C ILE A 162 3.16 38.39 6.00
N ASP A 163 1.98 38.45 5.35
CA ASP A 163 1.02 39.53 5.53
C ASP A 163 0.27 39.41 6.86
N THR A 164 -0.12 38.20 7.24
CA THR A 164 -0.94 37.94 8.45
C THR A 164 -0.13 37.46 9.66
N GLY A 165 1.13 37.06 9.47
CA GLY A 165 1.99 36.47 10.49
C GLY A 165 1.62 35.03 10.87
N VAL A 166 0.58 34.44 10.27
CA VAL A 166 0.06 33.11 10.62
C VAL A 166 1.03 32.00 10.20
N VAL A 167 1.29 31.06 11.10
CA VAL A 167 2.03 29.83 10.82
C VAL A 167 1.08 28.65 11.00
N HIS A 168 0.90 27.83 9.96
CA HIS A 168 0.07 26.65 10.01
C HIS A 168 0.88 25.40 10.40
N ARG A 169 0.19 24.40 10.96
CA ARG A 169 0.80 23.09 11.24
C ARG A 169 1.42 22.48 9.97
N SER A 170 2.60 21.91 10.15
CA SER A 170 3.30 21.20 9.05
C SER A 170 2.74 19.81 8.79
N ASP A 171 1.95 19.24 9.69
CA ASP A 171 1.36 17.89 9.63
C ASP A 171 -0.18 17.93 9.65
N GLY A 172 -0.81 16.82 9.24
CA GLY A 172 -2.25 16.63 9.25
C GLY A 172 -2.59 15.22 8.79
N GLU A 173 -3.50 14.55 9.48
CA GLU A 173 -3.81 13.13 9.21
C GLU A 173 -4.24 12.87 7.76
N ILE A 174 -3.91 11.68 7.26
CA ILE A 174 -4.39 11.16 5.98
C ILE A 174 -5.26 9.94 6.28
N HIS A 175 -6.45 9.92 5.66
CA HIS A 175 -7.37 8.80 5.68
C HIS A 175 -7.65 8.35 4.26
N ILE A 176 -7.34 7.09 3.94
CA ILE A 176 -7.66 6.44 2.67
C ILE A 176 -8.62 5.31 3.00
N GLY A 177 -9.81 5.33 2.42
CA GLY A 177 -10.86 4.34 2.65
C GLY A 177 -10.48 2.94 2.15
N GLU A 178 -11.38 2.00 2.32
CA GLU A 178 -11.24 0.62 1.86
C GLU A 178 -11.36 0.53 0.34
N TYR A 179 -10.80 -0.51 -0.27
CA TYR A 179 -10.89 -0.80 -1.71
C TYR A 179 -10.48 0.38 -2.61
N CYS A 180 -9.66 1.29 -2.13
CA CYS A 180 -9.14 2.37 -2.94
C CYS A 180 -8.04 1.89 -3.89
N TRP A 181 -7.96 2.51 -5.06
CA TRP A 181 -6.90 2.26 -6.02
C TRP A 181 -6.14 3.54 -6.35
N ILE A 182 -4.97 3.69 -5.74
CA ILE A 182 -4.09 4.84 -5.95
C ILE A 182 -3.07 4.49 -7.02
N ASN A 183 -3.22 5.08 -8.22
CA ASN A 183 -2.38 4.75 -9.36
C ASN A 183 -0.99 5.39 -9.30
N ALA A 184 -0.09 4.83 -10.13
CA ALA A 184 1.33 5.13 -10.13
C ALA A 184 1.67 6.61 -10.22
N GLY A 185 2.69 7.03 -9.47
CA GLY A 185 3.19 8.41 -9.47
C GLY A 185 2.31 9.41 -8.73
N THR A 186 1.24 8.95 -8.08
CA THR A 186 0.33 9.81 -7.33
C THR A 186 0.97 10.32 -6.05
N VAL A 187 0.70 11.60 -5.74
CA VAL A 187 1.08 12.22 -4.48
C VAL A 187 -0.17 12.51 -3.65
N VAL A 188 -0.21 11.98 -2.42
CA VAL A 188 -1.27 12.24 -1.43
C VAL A 188 -0.65 13.00 -0.27
N THR A 189 -1.20 14.18 0.04
CA THR A 189 -0.64 15.08 1.06
C THR A 189 -1.51 15.15 2.31
N LYS A 190 -0.96 15.75 3.35
CA LYS A 190 -1.58 15.93 4.66
C LYS A 190 -3.00 16.50 4.57
N GLY A 191 -3.87 16.04 5.46
CA GLY A 191 -5.27 16.50 5.55
C GLY A 191 -6.17 15.96 4.45
N THR A 192 -5.72 14.92 3.72
CA THR A 192 -6.54 14.24 2.71
C THR A 192 -7.41 13.17 3.36
N VAL A 193 -8.69 13.15 2.99
CA VAL A 193 -9.64 12.07 3.30
C VAL A 193 -10.22 11.55 1.99
N LEU A 194 -10.01 10.28 1.68
CA LEU A 194 -10.58 9.58 0.53
C LEU A 194 -11.64 8.59 1.01
N PRO A 195 -12.88 8.65 0.51
CA PRO A 195 -13.91 7.63 0.74
C PRO A 195 -13.48 6.25 0.24
N ALA A 196 -14.18 5.21 0.68
CA ALA A 196 -13.99 3.87 0.14
C ALA A 196 -14.23 3.83 -1.39
N HIS A 197 -13.66 2.84 -2.06
CA HIS A 197 -13.79 2.62 -3.50
C HIS A 197 -13.32 3.80 -4.38
N THR A 198 -12.49 4.69 -3.84
CA THR A 198 -11.94 5.81 -4.62
C THR A 198 -10.82 5.33 -5.54
N ILE A 199 -10.91 5.68 -6.81
CA ILE A 199 -9.85 5.50 -7.81
C ILE A 199 -9.13 6.83 -7.99
N VAL A 200 -7.80 6.84 -7.81
CA VAL A 200 -6.97 8.02 -8.14
C VAL A 200 -6.15 7.71 -9.37
N ALA A 201 -6.33 8.48 -10.44
CA ALA A 201 -5.62 8.31 -11.69
C ALA A 201 -4.11 8.57 -11.55
N ARG A 202 -3.30 8.03 -12.48
CA ARG A 202 -1.84 8.20 -12.48
C ARG A 202 -1.41 9.65 -12.42
N ASN A 203 -0.29 9.90 -11.75
CA ASN A 203 0.36 11.22 -11.67
C ASN A 203 -0.56 12.32 -11.14
N SER A 204 -1.54 11.97 -10.33
CA SER A 204 -2.44 12.94 -9.70
C SER A 204 -1.83 13.53 -8.43
N PHE A 205 -2.22 14.77 -8.12
CA PHE A 205 -1.83 15.45 -6.88
C PHE A 205 -3.07 15.66 -6.00
N VAL A 206 -3.23 14.77 -5.01
CA VAL A 206 -4.33 14.81 -4.04
C VAL A 206 -3.91 15.67 -2.86
N ASN A 207 -4.39 16.90 -2.85
CA ASN A 207 -3.90 17.94 -1.95
C ASN A 207 -4.96 18.36 -0.93
N LYS A 208 -4.72 18.04 0.34
CA LYS A 208 -5.31 18.67 1.53
C LYS A 208 -6.84 18.90 1.40
N LYS A 209 -7.58 17.89 0.92
CA LYS A 209 -9.02 17.97 0.76
C LYS A 209 -9.69 16.74 1.37
N ASP A 210 -10.79 16.99 2.08
CA ASP A 210 -11.75 15.96 2.46
C ASP A 210 -12.73 15.73 1.31
N TYR A 211 -12.70 14.52 0.75
CA TYR A 211 -13.57 14.09 -0.33
C TYR A 211 -14.79 13.30 0.15
N SER A 212 -15.04 13.22 1.47
CA SER A 212 -16.16 12.45 2.03
C SER A 212 -17.53 12.88 1.46
N SER A 213 -17.70 14.18 1.18
CA SER A 213 -18.93 14.71 0.57
C SER A 213 -19.14 14.29 -0.88
N GLU A 214 -18.11 13.83 -1.57
CA GLU A 214 -18.21 13.36 -2.96
C GLU A 214 -18.82 11.95 -3.04
N GLY A 215 -18.84 11.22 -1.92
CA GLY A 215 -19.30 9.83 -1.84
C GLY A 215 -18.27 8.82 -2.36
N GLU A 216 -18.67 7.55 -2.30
CA GLU A 216 -17.85 6.42 -2.76
C GLU A 216 -17.91 6.25 -4.29
N TYR A 217 -17.08 5.33 -4.82
CA TYR A 217 -17.04 4.97 -6.25
C TYR A 217 -16.69 6.14 -7.17
N ARG A 218 -15.79 7.01 -6.74
CA ARG A 218 -15.36 8.19 -7.52
C ARG A 218 -13.97 8.00 -8.10
N MET A 219 -13.76 8.57 -9.27
CA MET A 219 -12.44 8.74 -9.85
C MET A 219 -11.95 10.16 -9.64
N LEU A 220 -10.73 10.28 -9.11
CA LEU A 220 -10.02 11.55 -8.98
C LEU A 220 -8.87 11.60 -9.98
N ALA A 221 -8.66 12.74 -10.62
CA ALA A 221 -7.56 12.93 -11.56
C ALA A 221 -7.06 14.37 -11.58
N GLY A 222 -5.80 14.57 -11.97
CA GLY A 222 -5.22 15.87 -12.24
C GLY A 222 -4.35 16.47 -11.12
N ILE A 223 -3.86 17.70 -11.38
CA ILE A 223 -2.98 18.49 -10.51
C ILE A 223 -3.53 19.91 -10.38
N PRO A 224 -4.26 20.25 -9.29
CA PRO A 224 -4.71 19.37 -8.22
C PRO A 224 -5.79 18.38 -8.68
N ALA A 225 -5.92 17.26 -7.95
CA ALA A 225 -6.89 16.23 -8.27
C ALA A 225 -8.33 16.74 -8.05
N LYS A 226 -9.20 16.45 -9.02
CA LYS A 226 -10.64 16.74 -8.99
C LYS A 226 -11.41 15.46 -9.29
N VAL A 227 -12.69 15.44 -8.92
CA VAL A 227 -13.58 14.34 -9.28
C VAL A 227 -13.83 14.37 -10.79
N HIS A 228 -13.68 13.24 -11.44
CA HIS A 228 -13.94 13.01 -12.85
C HIS A 228 -14.92 11.84 -13.04
N GLY A 229 -15.88 12.04 -13.92
CA GLY A 229 -16.81 10.99 -14.34
C GLY A 229 -17.87 10.61 -13.30
N GLY A 230 -18.57 9.51 -13.58
CA GLY A 230 -19.62 8.94 -12.76
C GLY A 230 -19.11 8.01 -11.67
N HIS A 231 -19.98 7.13 -11.17
CA HIS A 231 -19.62 6.06 -10.26
C HIS A 231 -18.84 5.00 -11.02
N VAL A 232 -17.63 4.72 -10.56
CA VAL A 232 -16.72 3.72 -11.15
C VAL A 232 -16.11 2.87 -10.06
N GLN A 233 -15.93 1.59 -10.33
CA GLN A 233 -15.33 0.64 -9.41
C GLN A 233 -14.16 -0.05 -10.11
N ARG A 234 -13.05 -0.21 -9.41
CA ARG A 234 -12.03 -1.16 -9.84
C ARG A 234 -12.49 -2.58 -9.53
N ILE A 235 -12.32 -3.48 -10.46
CA ILE A 235 -12.60 -4.89 -10.25
C ILE A 235 -11.39 -5.53 -9.56
N PHE A 236 -11.56 -5.97 -8.31
CA PHE A 236 -10.52 -6.61 -7.52
C PHE A 236 -10.57 -8.16 -7.60
N ASN A 237 -11.32 -8.71 -8.54
CA ASN A 237 -11.52 -10.14 -8.70
C ASN A 237 -10.70 -10.66 -9.89
N TRP A 238 -9.63 -11.43 -9.64
CA TRP A 238 -8.74 -11.97 -10.66
C TRP A 238 -9.43 -12.91 -11.66
N ASP A 239 -10.39 -13.70 -11.19
CA ASP A 239 -11.12 -14.62 -12.08
C ASP A 239 -12.01 -13.84 -13.03
N MET A 240 -12.63 -12.77 -12.53
CA MET A 240 -13.39 -11.83 -13.36
C MET A 240 -12.48 -11.07 -14.34
N GLU A 241 -11.38 -10.48 -13.87
CA GLU A 241 -10.41 -9.80 -14.75
C GLU A 241 -9.93 -10.74 -15.86
N HIS A 242 -9.59 -11.99 -15.53
CA HIS A 242 -9.16 -12.97 -16.51
C HIS A 242 -10.28 -13.39 -17.48
N SER A 243 -11.53 -13.44 -17.03
CA SER A 243 -12.68 -13.68 -17.90
C SER A 243 -12.90 -12.51 -18.86
N TYR A 244 -12.72 -11.28 -18.38
CA TYR A 244 -12.81 -10.07 -19.19
C TYR A 244 -11.71 -10.01 -20.25
N ASP A 245 -10.48 -10.38 -19.93
CA ASP A 245 -9.38 -10.49 -20.90
C ASP A 245 -9.78 -11.41 -22.07
N LYS A 246 -10.45 -12.54 -21.80
CA LYS A 246 -10.95 -13.44 -22.83
C LYS A 246 -12.08 -12.82 -23.65
N MET A 247 -13.01 -12.10 -22.99
CA MET A 247 -14.14 -11.44 -23.67
C MET A 247 -13.66 -10.32 -24.60
N PHE A 248 -12.57 -9.63 -24.23
CA PHE A 248 -11.95 -8.59 -25.07
C PHE A 248 -11.00 -9.13 -26.14
N SER A 249 -10.70 -10.43 -26.18
CA SER A 249 -9.81 -11.01 -27.18
C SER A 249 -10.27 -10.82 -28.62
N ASP A 250 -11.57 -10.59 -28.86
CA ASP A 250 -12.21 -10.45 -30.17
C ASP A 250 -12.36 -8.97 -30.61
N TYR A 251 -11.46 -8.10 -30.16
CA TYR A 251 -11.43 -6.66 -30.50
C TYR A 251 -12.67 -5.84 -30.06
N LYS A 252 -13.44 -6.32 -29.12
CA LYS A 252 -14.49 -5.54 -28.49
C LYS A 252 -13.87 -4.41 -27.66
N THR A 253 -14.49 -3.24 -27.73
CA THR A 253 -14.06 -2.07 -26.95
C THR A 253 -14.77 -1.96 -25.60
N GLU A 254 -15.96 -2.57 -25.51
CA GLU A 254 -16.78 -2.57 -24.31
C GLU A 254 -17.75 -3.75 -24.27
N PHE A 255 -18.23 -4.09 -23.11
CA PHE A 255 -19.39 -4.96 -22.91
C PHE A 255 -20.16 -4.50 -21.68
N VAL A 256 -21.44 -4.83 -21.62
CA VAL A 256 -22.32 -4.47 -20.51
C VAL A 256 -22.59 -5.74 -19.68
N LEU A 257 -22.37 -5.65 -18.38
CA LEU A 257 -22.82 -6.68 -17.44
C LEU A 257 -24.35 -6.66 -17.35
N GLU A 258 -24.96 -7.84 -17.16
CA GLU A 258 -26.43 -7.97 -17.11
C GLU A 258 -27.07 -7.13 -15.99
N SER A 259 -26.35 -6.91 -14.90
CA SER A 259 -26.83 -6.09 -13.77
C SER A 259 -25.94 -4.88 -13.57
N PRO A 260 -26.47 -3.66 -13.71
CA PRO A 260 -25.76 -2.47 -13.28
C PRO A 260 -25.65 -2.44 -11.76
N GLY A 261 -24.58 -1.83 -11.25
CA GLY A 261 -24.30 -1.72 -9.82
C GLY A 261 -22.89 -2.20 -9.45
N PRO A 262 -22.49 -2.07 -8.19
CA PRO A 262 -21.20 -2.53 -7.74
C PRO A 262 -21.04 -4.04 -7.92
N VAL A 263 -19.88 -4.45 -8.42
CA VAL A 263 -19.48 -5.86 -8.47
C VAL A 263 -19.17 -6.31 -7.05
N SER A 264 -19.66 -7.50 -6.65
CA SER A 264 -19.33 -8.09 -5.37
C SER A 264 -17.83 -8.31 -5.27
N GLU A 265 -17.23 -7.83 -4.20
CA GLU A 265 -15.80 -7.96 -3.95
C GLU A 265 -15.56 -9.23 -3.13
N PRO A 266 -14.91 -10.26 -3.69
CA PRO A 266 -14.54 -11.40 -2.89
C PRO A 266 -13.45 -10.99 -1.90
N HIS A 267 -13.53 -11.49 -0.69
CA HIS A 267 -12.44 -11.44 0.27
C HIS A 267 -11.32 -12.37 -0.20
N TRP A 268 -10.53 -11.93 -1.19
CA TRP A 268 -9.42 -12.73 -1.67
C TRP A 268 -8.16 -12.45 -0.85
N SER A 269 -7.42 -13.50 -0.59
CA SER A 269 -6.16 -13.45 0.14
C SER A 269 -5.00 -13.69 -0.81
N TRP A 270 -3.95 -12.88 -0.72
CA TRP A 270 -2.68 -13.09 -1.40
C TRP A 270 -2.04 -14.45 -1.08
N ASN A 271 -2.47 -15.10 0.01
CA ASN A 271 -2.01 -16.45 0.35
C ASN A 271 -2.38 -17.48 -0.73
N ASN A 272 -3.40 -17.21 -1.54
CA ASN A 272 -3.81 -18.09 -2.64
C ASN A 272 -2.96 -17.89 -3.92
N MET A 273 -2.07 -16.89 -3.96
CA MET A 273 -1.20 -16.60 -5.10
C MET A 273 0.26 -17.01 -4.91
N ILE A 274 0.63 -17.49 -3.75
CA ILE A 274 1.96 -17.95 -3.38
C ILE A 274 1.95 -19.45 -3.27
#